data_4382a88a34f9c230811dfb8370d96039
#
_entry.id   4382a88a34f9c230811dfb8370d96039
#
_cell.length_a   1.000
_cell.length_b   1.000
_cell.length_c   1.000
_cell.angle_alpha   90.00
_cell.angle_beta   90.00
_cell.angle_gamma   90.00
#
_symmetry.space_group_name_H-M   'P 1'
#
loop_
_entity.id
_entity.type
_entity.pdbx_description
1 polymer ?
#
loop_
_entity_poly.entity_id
_entity_poly.type
_entity_poly.pdbx_seq_one_letter_code
_entity_poly.pdbx_strand_id
1 'polypeptide(L)'
;MDTRLIMAGLGALAAAAPAPIAASQTNSAPDTRPNILYIMCDDMGYGDLGCYGQQIISTPNIDSLARQGMLFTQAYAGSPVSAPSRATFMTGQHSGHTLVRGNKEYWRGVPMVSYGANMDFSRVGQEAYDTAHVIIPEIMKDNGYATGMFGKWAGGYEGSPSTPDKRGIDEYYGYLCQFQAHLYYPNFLNRYSRSLGDTATVRVTLDRNILHPMYGPGYAERDQYSADLIHEKALEWLDARKEGEPFIGIFTYTLPHA
;
A
#
# COMPACT_ATOMS: atom_id res chain seq x y z
N MET A 1 -93.29 23.48 -26.13
CA MET A 1 -92.58 22.86 -25.03
C MET A 1 -91.15 22.58 -25.55
N ASP A 2 -90.26 23.52 -25.23
CA ASP A 2 -88.85 23.50 -25.68
C ASP A 2 -87.98 22.75 -24.67
N THR A 3 -87.28 21.78 -25.16
CA THR A 3 -86.27 21.05 -24.35
C THR A 3 -84.90 21.33 -24.95
N ARG A 4 -84.15 22.26 -24.35
CA ARG A 4 -82.77 22.57 -24.75
C ARG A 4 -81.82 21.59 -24.11
N LEU A 5 -81.06 20.87 -24.97
CA LEU A 5 -79.95 19.99 -24.57
C LEU A 5 -78.70 20.83 -24.32
N ILE A 6 -78.12 20.72 -23.12
CA ILE A 6 -76.89 21.37 -22.76
C ILE A 6 -75.78 20.30 -22.96
N MET A 7 -74.90 20.48 -23.93
CA MET A 7 -73.70 19.69 -24.13
C MET A 7 -72.61 20.29 -23.26
N ALA A 8 -72.15 19.49 -22.28
CA ALA A 8 -70.98 19.81 -21.47
C ALA A 8 -69.70 19.35 -22.20
N GLY A 9 -68.81 20.27 -22.52
CA GLY A 9 -67.53 20.01 -23.13
C GLY A 9 -66.54 19.44 -22.10
N LEU A 10 -66.01 18.24 -22.34
CA LEU A 10 -64.89 17.70 -21.61
C LEU A 10 -63.62 18.34 -22.13
N GLY A 11 -63.01 19.24 -21.31
CA GLY A 11 -61.68 19.76 -21.54
C GLY A 11 -60.62 18.71 -21.19
N ALA A 12 -59.85 18.28 -22.18
CA ALA A 12 -58.67 17.40 -21.96
C ALA A 12 -57.55 18.21 -21.30
N LEU A 13 -57.25 17.94 -20.04
CA LEU A 13 -56.01 18.38 -19.42
C LEU A 13 -54.83 17.59 -20.00
N ALA A 14 -54.01 18.21 -20.83
CA ALA A 14 -52.73 17.68 -21.23
C ALA A 14 -51.74 17.79 -20.04
N ALA A 15 -51.39 16.65 -19.44
CA ALA A 15 -50.35 16.61 -18.45
C ALA A 15 -48.99 16.85 -19.14
N ALA A 16 -48.35 17.98 -18.85
CA ALA A 16 -47.01 18.26 -19.27
C ALA A 16 -46.06 17.33 -18.53
N ALA A 17 -45.31 16.48 -19.26
CA ALA A 17 -44.22 15.65 -18.70
C ALA A 17 -43.12 16.59 -18.12
N PRO A 18 -42.57 16.31 -16.93
CA PRO A 18 -41.48 17.08 -16.41
C PRO A 18 -40.26 16.96 -17.34
N ALA A 19 -39.70 18.12 -17.71
CA ALA A 19 -38.45 18.16 -18.47
C ALA A 19 -37.33 17.45 -17.69
N PRO A 20 -36.43 16.71 -18.36
CA PRO A 20 -35.31 16.08 -17.69
C PRO A 20 -34.47 17.20 -17.05
N ILE A 21 -34.26 17.09 -15.74
CA ILE A 21 -33.31 17.94 -15.02
C ILE A 21 -31.92 17.60 -15.62
N ALA A 22 -31.38 18.54 -16.40
CA ALA A 22 -30.02 18.47 -16.88
C ALA A 22 -29.12 18.33 -15.64
N ALA A 23 -28.40 17.20 -15.54
CA ALA A 23 -27.40 17.03 -14.52
C ALA A 23 -26.41 18.20 -14.69
N SER A 24 -26.38 19.10 -13.74
CA SER A 24 -25.40 20.17 -13.67
C SER A 24 -24.03 19.45 -13.61
N GLN A 25 -23.27 19.57 -14.68
CA GLN A 25 -21.85 19.26 -14.61
C GLN A 25 -21.26 20.30 -13.67
N THR A 26 -21.03 19.89 -12.44
CA THR A 26 -20.21 20.66 -11.50
C THR A 26 -18.81 20.67 -12.08
N ASN A 27 -18.44 21.75 -12.77
CA ASN A 27 -17.05 22.09 -13.02
C ASN A 27 -16.43 22.38 -11.64
N SER A 28 -16.09 21.32 -10.90
CA SER A 28 -15.23 21.46 -9.73
C SER A 28 -13.89 21.98 -10.24
N ALA A 29 -13.39 23.05 -9.62
CA ALA A 29 -12.02 23.49 -9.86
C ALA A 29 -11.10 22.26 -9.74
N PRO A 30 -10.03 22.19 -10.55
CA PRO A 30 -9.11 21.07 -10.47
C PRO A 30 -8.59 20.92 -9.04
N ASP A 31 -8.53 19.69 -8.55
CA ASP A 31 -8.02 19.40 -7.22
C ASP A 31 -6.54 19.84 -7.15
N THR A 32 -6.25 20.80 -6.29
CA THR A 32 -4.91 21.37 -6.13
C THR A 32 -4.07 20.67 -5.08
N ARG A 33 -4.60 19.60 -4.46
CA ARG A 33 -3.84 18.81 -3.49
C ARG A 33 -2.68 18.11 -4.17
N PRO A 34 -1.47 18.09 -3.54
CA PRO A 34 -0.30 17.46 -4.16
C PRO A 34 -0.44 15.95 -4.20
N ASN A 35 0.11 15.32 -5.23
CA ASN A 35 0.41 13.90 -5.20
C ASN A 35 1.59 13.65 -4.25
N ILE A 36 1.54 12.53 -3.53
CA ILE A 36 2.57 12.15 -2.56
C ILE A 36 3.16 10.82 -2.97
N LEU A 37 4.47 10.79 -3.18
CA LEU A 37 5.22 9.56 -3.37
C LEU A 37 6.26 9.44 -2.26
N TYR A 38 6.04 8.48 -1.36
CA TYR A 38 6.96 8.18 -0.27
C TYR A 38 7.75 6.91 -0.60
N ILE A 39 9.08 7.03 -0.67
CA ILE A 39 9.98 5.91 -0.95
C ILE A 39 10.81 5.63 0.28
N MET A 40 10.75 4.40 0.79
CA MET A 40 11.54 3.91 1.91
C MET A 40 12.43 2.78 1.42
N CYS A 41 13.73 2.94 1.60
CA CYS A 41 14.72 1.88 1.42
C CYS A 41 14.98 1.18 2.77
N ASP A 42 15.21 -0.12 2.73
CA ASP A 42 15.46 -0.91 3.94
C ASP A 42 16.96 -1.03 4.17
N ASP A 43 17.44 -0.61 5.35
CA ASP A 43 18.84 -0.59 5.75
C ASP A 43 19.79 0.26 4.86
N MET A 44 19.26 1.27 4.17
CA MET A 44 20.09 2.23 3.46
C MET A 44 20.62 3.27 4.43
N GLY A 45 21.94 3.31 4.57
CA GLY A 45 22.62 4.23 5.48
C GLY A 45 22.80 5.65 4.91
N TYR A 46 23.00 6.61 5.77
CA TYR A 46 23.30 8.00 5.42
C TYR A 46 24.49 8.13 4.45
N GLY A 47 25.52 7.32 4.66
CA GLY A 47 26.75 7.33 3.86
C GLY A 47 26.65 6.51 2.55
N ASP A 48 25.48 6.01 2.15
CA ASP A 48 25.33 5.19 0.94
C ASP A 48 24.97 6.03 -0.30
N LEU A 49 24.65 7.31 -0.13
CA LEU A 49 24.20 8.18 -1.20
C LEU A 49 25.24 9.24 -1.58
N GLY A 50 25.39 9.49 -2.89
CA GLY A 50 26.30 10.50 -3.44
C GLY A 50 25.99 11.91 -2.91
N CYS A 51 24.71 12.28 -2.75
CA CYS A 51 24.32 13.58 -2.21
C CYS A 51 24.73 13.79 -0.74
N TYR A 52 25.08 12.74 -0.02
CA TYR A 52 25.67 12.82 1.34
C TYR A 52 27.19 12.55 1.37
N GLY A 53 27.82 12.46 0.17
CA GLY A 53 29.28 12.47 0.04
C GLY A 53 29.95 11.13 -0.17
N GLN A 54 29.18 10.02 -0.34
CA GLN A 54 29.81 8.76 -0.73
C GLN A 54 30.33 8.83 -2.17
N GLN A 55 31.41 8.08 -2.48
CA GLN A 55 32.15 8.16 -3.76
C GLN A 55 32.37 6.82 -4.46
N ILE A 56 31.96 5.71 -3.84
CA ILE A 56 32.23 4.35 -4.34
C ILE A 56 31.15 3.89 -5.33
N ILE A 57 29.89 4.12 -5.00
CA ILE A 57 28.75 3.76 -5.83
C ILE A 57 28.08 5.03 -6.35
N SER A 58 27.41 4.93 -7.50
CA SER A 58 26.72 6.06 -8.12
C SER A 58 25.22 5.99 -7.84
N THR A 59 24.66 7.11 -7.36
CA THR A 59 23.22 7.25 -7.06
C THR A 59 22.59 8.45 -7.80
N PRO A 60 22.77 8.56 -9.15
CA PRO A 60 22.52 9.78 -9.90
C PRO A 60 21.08 10.27 -9.84
N ASN A 61 20.11 9.38 -9.80
CA ASN A 61 18.68 9.72 -9.73
C ASN A 61 18.30 10.30 -8.36
N ILE A 62 18.75 9.68 -7.27
CA ILE A 62 18.51 10.18 -5.91
C ILE A 62 19.24 11.51 -5.70
N ASP A 63 20.49 11.61 -6.16
CA ASP A 63 21.28 12.84 -6.13
C ASP A 63 20.61 13.98 -6.93
N SER A 64 19.93 13.65 -8.03
CA SER A 64 19.17 14.61 -8.81
C SER A 64 17.93 15.11 -8.04
N LEU A 65 17.22 14.24 -7.34
CA LEU A 65 16.12 14.66 -6.47
C LEU A 65 16.61 15.57 -5.35
N ALA A 66 17.75 15.25 -4.73
CA ALA A 66 18.34 16.08 -3.69
C ALA A 66 18.71 17.48 -4.20
N ARG A 67 19.21 17.61 -5.44
CA ARG A 67 19.53 18.92 -6.05
C ARG A 67 18.29 19.73 -6.42
N GLN A 68 17.18 19.10 -6.70
CA GLN A 68 15.93 19.76 -7.12
C GLN A 68 14.98 20.03 -5.95
N GLY A 69 15.21 19.39 -4.83
CA GLY A 69 14.36 19.44 -3.65
C GLY A 69 15.08 19.93 -2.41
N MET A 70 14.71 19.39 -1.28
CA MET A 70 15.29 19.70 0.02
C MET A 70 16.10 18.51 0.53
N LEU A 71 17.37 18.75 0.86
CA LEU A 71 18.26 17.75 1.44
C LEU A 71 18.24 17.89 2.99
N PHE A 72 17.80 16.84 3.67
CA PHE A 72 17.77 16.81 5.14
C PHE A 72 19.07 16.21 5.68
N THR A 73 19.81 16.99 6.45
CA THR A 73 21.07 16.55 7.07
C THR A 73 20.88 15.96 8.47
N GLN A 74 19.68 16.06 9.04
CA GLN A 74 19.33 15.57 10.37
C GLN A 74 17.94 14.92 10.32
N ALA A 75 17.78 13.84 9.52
CA ALA A 75 16.58 13.03 9.46
C ALA A 75 16.89 11.62 9.98
N TYR A 76 16.05 11.12 10.87
CA TYR A 76 16.27 9.83 11.54
C TYR A 76 15.05 8.94 11.41
N ALA A 77 15.28 7.64 11.22
CA ALA A 77 14.23 6.64 11.35
C ALA A 77 13.73 6.56 12.80
N GLY A 78 12.45 6.29 13.00
CA GLY A 78 11.84 6.23 14.33
C GLY A 78 12.31 5.07 15.21
N SER A 79 13.03 4.10 14.62
CA SER A 79 13.66 2.98 15.31
C SER A 79 14.77 2.40 14.44
N PRO A 80 15.82 1.80 15.02
CA PRO A 80 16.86 1.10 14.26
C PRO A 80 16.42 -0.27 13.74
N VAL A 81 15.22 -0.72 14.08
CA VAL A 81 14.66 -2.02 13.70
C VAL A 81 13.45 -1.83 12.78
N SER A 82 13.32 -2.67 11.77
CA SER A 82 12.41 -2.48 10.62
C SER A 82 10.94 -2.35 11.02
N ALA A 83 10.36 -3.30 11.76
CA ALA A 83 8.93 -3.27 12.09
C ALA A 83 8.54 -2.07 12.96
N PRO A 84 9.25 -1.74 14.07
CA PRO A 84 8.93 -0.55 14.85
C PRO A 84 9.20 0.75 14.10
N SER A 85 10.21 0.82 13.22
CA SER A 85 10.42 1.99 12.36
C SER A 85 9.23 2.24 11.43
N ARG A 86 8.70 1.19 10.80
CA ARG A 86 7.50 1.28 9.95
C ARG A 86 6.27 1.64 10.78
N ALA A 87 6.13 1.11 12.00
CA ALA A 87 5.04 1.47 12.89
C ALA A 87 5.08 2.95 13.29
N THR A 88 6.26 3.51 13.60
CA THR A 88 6.39 4.95 13.90
C THR A 88 6.05 5.81 12.68
N PHE A 89 6.48 5.41 11.49
CA PHE A 89 6.12 6.10 10.25
C PHE A 89 4.61 6.07 10.02
N MET A 90 4.00 4.89 10.05
CA MET A 90 2.57 4.72 9.75
C MET A 90 1.66 5.43 10.75
N THR A 91 2.01 5.43 12.02
CA THR A 91 1.18 5.99 13.10
C THR A 91 1.52 7.43 13.47
N GLY A 92 2.66 7.94 13.03
CA GLY A 92 3.19 9.24 13.49
C GLY A 92 3.57 9.26 14.97
N GLN A 93 3.66 8.10 15.62
CA GLN A 93 3.94 7.99 17.06
C GLN A 93 5.40 7.62 17.32
N HIS A 94 5.95 8.12 18.41
CA HIS A 94 7.25 7.69 18.90
C HIS A 94 7.25 6.20 19.25
N SER A 95 8.36 5.50 19.03
CA SER A 95 8.50 4.06 19.27
C SER A 95 8.13 3.59 20.69
N GLY A 96 8.19 4.48 21.67
CA GLY A 96 7.73 4.25 23.05
C GLY A 96 6.21 4.18 23.21
N HIS A 97 5.44 4.66 22.21
CA HIS A 97 3.98 4.73 22.23
C HIS A 97 3.33 3.76 21.24
N THR A 98 4.06 3.29 20.22
CA THR A 98 3.55 2.28 19.29
C THR A 98 3.44 0.92 19.97
N LEU A 99 2.48 0.10 19.53
CA LEU A 99 2.36 -1.30 19.95
C LEU A 99 3.54 -2.13 19.46
N VAL A 100 3.92 -1.95 18.19
CA VAL A 100 5.01 -2.68 17.54
C VAL A 100 6.34 -2.05 17.97
N ARG A 101 7.05 -2.72 18.88
CA ARG A 101 8.32 -2.25 19.49
C ARG A 101 9.54 -3.08 19.12
N GLY A 102 9.35 -4.12 18.31
CA GLY A 102 10.40 -5.02 17.86
C GLY A 102 9.93 -5.84 16.68
N ASN A 103 10.85 -6.66 16.15
CA ASN A 103 10.51 -7.61 15.11
C ASN A 103 9.88 -8.84 15.76
N LYS A 104 8.56 -8.81 15.92
CA LYS A 104 7.79 -9.96 16.36
C LYS A 104 7.07 -10.56 15.17
N GLU A 105 7.53 -11.72 14.76
CA GLU A 105 6.90 -12.52 13.74
C GLU A 105 5.78 -13.37 14.33
N TYR A 106 4.76 -13.57 13.52
CA TYR A 106 3.62 -14.42 13.84
C TYR A 106 3.51 -15.54 12.82
N TRP A 107 3.38 -16.75 13.33
CA TRP A 107 3.07 -17.92 12.53
C TRP A 107 1.65 -18.40 12.86
N ARG A 108 0.76 -18.38 11.88
CA ARG A 108 -0.67 -18.70 12.07
C ARG A 108 -1.34 -17.89 13.20
N GLY A 109 -0.93 -16.64 13.40
CA GLY A 109 -1.47 -15.80 14.47
C GLY A 109 -0.88 -16.03 15.85
N VAL A 110 0.12 -16.91 16.00
CA VAL A 110 0.84 -17.17 17.26
C VAL A 110 2.22 -16.53 17.19
N PRO A 111 2.70 -15.81 18.23
CA PRO A 111 4.03 -15.26 18.28
C PRO A 111 5.09 -16.36 18.11
N MET A 112 6.08 -16.11 17.26
CA MET A 112 7.19 -17.03 17.05
C MET A 112 8.26 -16.82 18.12
N VAL A 113 8.67 -17.89 18.76
CA VAL A 113 9.63 -17.87 19.90
C VAL A 113 11.06 -18.26 19.43
N SER A 114 11.19 -18.89 18.27
CA SER A 114 12.48 -19.29 17.72
C SER A 114 12.38 -19.57 16.21
N TYR A 115 13.47 -19.28 15.51
CA TYR A 115 13.67 -19.62 14.11
C TYR A 115 14.27 -21.02 14.03
N GLY A 116 13.50 -22.01 13.61
CA GLY A 116 13.97 -23.39 13.40
C GLY A 116 14.11 -23.74 11.92
N ALA A 117 14.92 -24.73 11.61
CA ALA A 117 15.19 -25.21 10.25
C ALA A 117 13.97 -25.74 9.47
N ASN A 118 12.83 -25.93 10.17
CA ASN A 118 11.58 -26.45 9.60
C ASN A 118 10.47 -25.39 9.51
N MET A 119 10.81 -24.11 9.39
CA MET A 119 9.80 -23.06 9.29
C MET A 119 9.03 -23.13 7.98
N ASP A 120 7.73 -23.30 8.12
CA ASP A 120 6.79 -23.11 7.03
C ASP A 120 6.57 -21.60 6.80
N PHE A 121 7.39 -21.02 5.92
CA PHE A 121 7.28 -19.61 5.52
C PHE A 121 5.90 -19.25 4.91
N SER A 122 5.08 -20.26 4.62
CA SER A 122 3.78 -20.07 3.99
C SER A 122 2.76 -19.34 4.86
N ARG A 123 3.02 -19.10 6.15
CA ARG A 123 2.06 -18.51 7.10
C ARG A 123 2.68 -17.52 8.07
N VAL A 124 3.81 -16.95 7.69
CA VAL A 124 4.52 -15.96 8.51
C VAL A 124 3.94 -14.57 8.26
N GLY A 125 3.76 -13.82 9.31
CA GLY A 125 3.34 -12.44 9.31
C GLY A 125 4.05 -11.65 10.39
N GLN A 126 3.63 -10.42 10.59
CA GLN A 126 4.20 -9.49 11.55
C GLN A 126 3.20 -9.16 12.65
N GLU A 127 3.68 -8.68 13.81
CA GLU A 127 2.81 -8.08 14.83
C GLU A 127 1.93 -7.00 14.18
N ALA A 128 0.61 -7.09 14.41
CA ALA A 128 -0.35 -6.18 13.81
C ALA A 128 -0.22 -4.77 14.40
N TYR A 129 -0.41 -3.74 13.58
CA TYR A 129 -0.60 -2.39 14.11
C TYR A 129 -1.85 -2.35 15.00
N ASP A 130 -1.79 -1.54 16.06
CA ASP A 130 -2.94 -1.31 16.93
C ASP A 130 -4.07 -0.63 16.13
N THR A 131 -5.24 -1.25 16.12
CA THR A 131 -6.42 -0.71 15.42
C THR A 131 -7.03 0.50 16.12
N ALA A 132 -6.65 0.77 17.37
CA ALA A 132 -7.04 1.99 18.06
C ALA A 132 -6.31 3.23 17.51
N HIS A 133 -5.21 3.04 16.78
CA HIS A 133 -4.46 4.13 16.17
C HIS A 133 -4.73 4.20 14.66
N VAL A 134 -5.14 5.37 14.21
CA VAL A 134 -5.26 5.67 12.77
C VAL A 134 -3.87 5.74 12.16
N ILE A 135 -3.71 5.22 10.95
CA ILE A 135 -2.45 5.26 10.21
C ILE A 135 -2.55 6.15 8.97
N ILE A 136 -1.40 6.57 8.43
CA ILE A 136 -1.33 7.49 7.29
C ILE A 136 -2.26 7.09 6.13
N PRO A 137 -2.31 5.85 5.64
CA PRO A 137 -3.18 5.51 4.51
C PRO A 137 -4.66 5.71 4.80
N GLU A 138 -5.12 5.47 6.04
CA GLU A 138 -6.51 5.69 6.45
C GLU A 138 -6.86 7.19 6.38
N ILE A 139 -5.98 8.05 6.93
CA ILE A 139 -6.16 9.51 6.89
C ILE A 139 -6.20 9.98 5.43
N MET A 140 -5.29 9.52 4.60
CA MET A 140 -5.22 9.94 3.21
C MET A 140 -6.45 9.50 2.41
N LYS A 141 -6.90 8.27 2.62
CA LYS A 141 -8.12 7.74 2.00
C LYS A 141 -9.37 8.53 2.41
N ASP A 142 -9.52 8.85 3.70
CA ASP A 142 -10.63 9.64 4.23
C ASP A 142 -10.64 11.08 3.66
N ASN A 143 -9.47 11.56 3.23
CA ASN A 143 -9.32 12.83 2.55
C ASN A 143 -9.37 12.70 1.00
N GLY A 144 -9.83 11.57 0.47
CA GLY A 144 -10.10 11.38 -0.96
C GLY A 144 -8.85 11.12 -1.81
N TYR A 145 -7.75 10.69 -1.22
CA TYR A 145 -6.59 10.24 -1.98
C TYR A 145 -6.76 8.77 -2.42
N ALA A 146 -6.33 8.46 -3.63
CA ALA A 146 -6.07 7.07 -4.01
C ALA A 146 -4.82 6.58 -3.27
N THR A 147 -4.87 5.38 -2.68
CA THR A 147 -3.82 4.89 -1.81
C THR A 147 -3.20 3.61 -2.37
N GLY A 148 -1.89 3.64 -2.62
CA GLY A 148 -1.13 2.47 -3.07
C GLY A 148 0.07 2.20 -2.18
N MET A 149 0.35 0.92 -1.91
CA MET A 149 1.54 0.52 -1.16
C MET A 149 2.20 -0.71 -1.79
N PHE A 150 3.51 -0.62 -2.00
CA PHE A 150 4.30 -1.65 -2.69
C PHE A 150 5.58 -1.96 -1.91
N GLY A 151 5.73 -3.23 -1.51
CA GLY A 151 6.87 -3.69 -0.72
C GLY A 151 6.52 -4.28 0.65
N LYS A 152 7.33 -4.00 1.67
CA LYS A 152 7.16 -4.52 3.04
C LYS A 152 6.05 -3.78 3.78
N TRP A 153 5.02 -4.52 4.23
CA TRP A 153 3.99 -4.01 5.13
C TRP A 153 4.46 -3.95 6.58
N ALA A 154 4.89 -5.10 7.12
CA ALA A 154 5.40 -5.26 8.48
C ALA A 154 4.48 -4.75 9.59
N GLY A 155 3.17 -4.88 9.41
CA GLY A 155 2.16 -4.41 10.37
C GLY A 155 0.94 -5.31 10.51
N GLY A 156 1.09 -6.61 10.22
CA GLY A 156 0.05 -7.59 10.32
C GLY A 156 0.40 -8.93 9.71
N TYR A 157 -0.50 -9.89 9.85
CA TYR A 157 -0.43 -11.24 9.28
C TYR A 157 -1.78 -11.58 8.65
N GLU A 158 -1.83 -12.62 7.83
CA GLU A 158 -3.07 -13.06 7.19
C GLU A 158 -4.17 -13.35 8.20
N GLY A 159 -5.31 -12.69 8.04
CA GLY A 159 -6.45 -12.77 8.96
C GLY A 159 -6.37 -11.81 10.14
N SER A 160 -5.26 -11.08 10.35
CA SER A 160 -5.17 -10.07 11.40
C SER A 160 -6.10 -8.87 11.10
N PRO A 161 -6.41 -8.04 12.11
CA PRO A 161 -7.21 -6.83 11.90
C PRO A 161 -6.43 -5.72 11.19
N SER A 162 -5.13 -5.92 10.91
CA SER A 162 -4.24 -4.90 10.33
C SER A 162 -3.53 -5.41 9.08
N THR A 163 -4.29 -5.93 8.12
CA THR A 163 -3.84 -6.18 6.76
C THR A 163 -4.09 -4.94 5.87
N PRO A 164 -3.39 -4.74 4.75
CA PRO A 164 -3.53 -3.56 3.90
C PRO A 164 -4.97 -3.22 3.52
N ASP A 165 -5.79 -4.23 3.17
CA ASP A 165 -7.21 -4.09 2.82
C ASP A 165 -8.06 -3.46 3.93
N LYS A 166 -7.67 -3.64 5.20
CA LYS A 166 -8.38 -3.13 6.38
C LYS A 166 -7.84 -1.78 6.87
N ARG A 167 -6.74 -1.34 6.35
CA ARG A 167 -6.01 -0.18 6.85
C ARG A 167 -5.82 0.93 5.79
N GLY A 168 -6.88 1.16 5.01
CA GLY A 168 -6.95 2.31 4.11
C GLY A 168 -6.15 2.20 2.82
N ILE A 169 -5.59 1.05 2.47
CA ILE A 169 -4.90 0.82 1.19
C ILE A 169 -5.91 0.37 0.14
N ASP A 170 -5.86 0.96 -1.05
CA ASP A 170 -6.66 0.55 -2.21
C ASP A 170 -5.94 -0.48 -3.09
N GLU A 171 -4.61 -0.34 -3.22
CA GLU A 171 -3.78 -1.26 -4.02
C GLU A 171 -2.52 -1.62 -3.24
N TYR A 172 -2.27 -2.91 -3.08
CA TYR A 172 -1.11 -3.45 -2.37
C TYR A 172 -0.47 -4.61 -3.12
N TYR A 173 0.86 -4.62 -3.17
CA TYR A 173 1.62 -5.78 -3.64
C TYR A 173 2.95 -5.86 -2.91
N GLY A 174 3.21 -6.99 -2.23
CA GLY A 174 4.46 -7.15 -1.48
C GLY A 174 4.42 -8.20 -0.38
N TYR A 175 5.14 -7.95 0.70
CA TYR A 175 5.31 -8.85 1.84
C TYR A 175 4.55 -8.36 3.06
N LEU A 176 3.68 -9.19 3.64
CA LEU A 176 3.10 -8.88 4.96
C LEU A 176 4.16 -9.01 6.06
N CYS A 177 5.02 -10.01 5.97
CA CYS A 177 6.06 -10.32 6.94
C CYS A 177 7.42 -9.78 6.49
N GLN A 178 8.10 -9.06 7.37
CA GLN A 178 9.45 -8.59 7.08
C GLN A 178 10.48 -9.72 7.03
N PHE A 179 10.30 -10.79 7.79
CA PHE A 179 11.20 -11.94 7.75
C PHE A 179 11.14 -12.66 6.39
N GLN A 180 9.95 -12.85 5.83
CA GLN A 180 9.78 -13.37 4.48
C GLN A 180 10.48 -12.48 3.44
N ALA A 181 10.57 -11.19 3.68
CA ALA A 181 11.19 -10.25 2.75
C ALA A 181 12.72 -10.41 2.60
N HIS A 182 13.39 -11.21 3.45
CA HIS A 182 14.77 -11.66 3.24
C HIS A 182 14.85 -12.71 2.12
N LEU A 183 13.71 -13.32 1.74
CA LEU A 183 13.65 -14.27 0.65
C LEU A 183 13.37 -13.50 -0.65
N TYR A 184 14.38 -13.02 -1.31
CA TYR A 184 14.21 -12.26 -2.57
C TYR A 184 13.57 -13.05 -3.71
N TYR A 185 13.51 -14.37 -3.57
CA TYR A 185 12.81 -15.30 -4.47
C TYR A 185 11.78 -16.11 -3.69
N PRO A 186 10.76 -15.47 -3.08
CA PRO A 186 9.76 -16.20 -2.30
C PRO A 186 8.86 -17.03 -3.22
N ASN A 187 8.15 -18.01 -2.66
CA ASN A 187 7.16 -18.79 -3.39
C ASN A 187 5.78 -18.10 -3.47
N PHE A 188 5.61 -16.98 -2.79
CA PHE A 188 4.42 -16.11 -2.93
C PHE A 188 4.71 -14.69 -2.48
N LEU A 189 3.89 -13.75 -2.95
CA LEU A 189 3.70 -12.41 -2.41
C LEU A 189 2.23 -12.22 -2.04
N ASN A 190 1.93 -11.15 -1.34
CA ASN A 190 0.55 -10.79 -1.01
C ASN A 190 0.08 -9.62 -1.89
N ARG A 191 -1.21 -9.68 -2.27
CA ARG A 191 -1.88 -8.64 -3.06
C ARG A 191 -3.19 -8.27 -2.41
N TYR A 192 -3.54 -7.00 -2.52
CA TYR A 192 -4.89 -6.51 -2.41
C TYR A 192 -5.12 -5.47 -3.50
N SER A 193 -6.19 -5.62 -4.27
CA SER A 193 -6.55 -4.69 -5.32
C SER A 193 -8.05 -4.44 -5.29
N ARG A 194 -8.41 -3.24 -4.85
CA ARG A 194 -9.80 -2.80 -4.88
C ARG A 194 -10.33 -2.67 -6.31
N SER A 195 -9.48 -2.27 -7.23
CA SER A 195 -9.84 -2.12 -8.64
C SER A 195 -10.15 -3.46 -9.32
N LEU A 196 -9.51 -4.55 -8.86
CA LEU A 196 -9.79 -5.92 -9.31
C LEU A 196 -10.93 -6.60 -8.53
N GLY A 197 -11.50 -5.93 -7.52
CA GLY A 197 -12.58 -6.46 -6.70
C GLY A 197 -12.15 -7.43 -5.62
N ASP A 198 -10.89 -7.41 -5.19
CA ASP A 198 -10.43 -8.20 -4.05
C ASP A 198 -11.20 -7.77 -2.78
N THR A 199 -11.67 -8.74 -2.01
CA THR A 199 -12.38 -8.51 -0.74
C THR A 199 -11.48 -8.59 0.48
N ALA A 200 -10.26 -9.09 0.31
CA ALA A 200 -9.24 -9.23 1.33
C ALA A 200 -7.85 -9.31 0.70
N THR A 201 -6.81 -9.13 1.52
CA THR A 201 -5.43 -9.42 1.09
C THR A 201 -5.27 -10.92 0.81
N VAL A 202 -4.83 -11.24 -0.38
CA VAL A 202 -4.69 -12.62 -0.90
C VAL A 202 -3.23 -12.92 -1.26
N ARG A 203 -2.90 -14.19 -1.38
CA ARG A 203 -1.60 -14.64 -1.89
C ARG A 203 -1.59 -14.72 -3.40
N VAL A 204 -0.45 -14.34 -3.97
CA VAL A 204 -0.10 -14.55 -5.36
C VAL A 204 1.08 -15.52 -5.39
N THR A 205 0.83 -16.73 -5.88
CA THR A 205 1.88 -17.77 -5.97
C THR A 205 2.92 -17.37 -7.02
N LEU A 206 4.17 -17.58 -6.69
CA LEU A 206 5.32 -17.45 -7.57
C LEU A 206 5.86 -18.87 -7.84
N ASP A 207 5.19 -19.56 -8.75
CA ASP A 207 5.35 -20.99 -9.03
C ASP A 207 6.69 -21.38 -9.67
N ARG A 208 7.41 -20.39 -10.21
CA ARG A 208 8.76 -20.56 -10.76
C ARG A 208 9.88 -20.37 -9.71
N ASN A 209 9.51 -20.10 -8.46
CA ASN A 209 10.42 -20.07 -7.33
C ASN A 209 10.18 -21.30 -6.45
N ILE A 210 11.09 -22.24 -6.46
CA ILE A 210 10.97 -23.48 -5.67
C ILE A 210 11.86 -23.39 -4.44
N LEU A 211 11.26 -23.38 -3.27
CA LEU A 211 11.97 -23.48 -2.00
C LEU A 211 12.36 -24.94 -1.74
N HIS A 212 13.61 -25.18 -1.37
CA HIS A 212 14.08 -26.52 -1.09
C HIS A 212 13.61 -26.97 0.31
N PRO A 213 12.80 -28.03 0.42
CA PRO A 213 12.18 -28.41 1.69
C PRO A 213 13.17 -28.99 2.72
N MET A 214 14.35 -29.43 2.29
CA MET A 214 15.29 -30.21 3.12
C MET A 214 16.45 -29.38 3.69
N TYR A 215 16.76 -28.21 3.13
CA TYR A 215 17.93 -27.40 3.50
C TYR A 215 17.60 -26.04 4.10
N GLY A 216 16.40 -25.87 4.64
CA GLY A 216 15.93 -24.57 5.12
C GLY A 216 15.51 -23.65 3.95
N PRO A 217 15.66 -22.32 4.04
CA PRO A 217 15.25 -21.39 2.99
C PRO A 217 16.16 -21.39 1.75
N GLY A 218 16.83 -22.52 1.46
CA GLY A 218 17.54 -22.74 0.21
C GLY A 218 16.57 -22.88 -0.96
N TYR A 219 16.95 -22.37 -2.13
CA TYR A 219 16.13 -22.42 -3.33
C TYR A 219 16.60 -23.52 -4.27
N ALA A 220 15.65 -24.33 -4.77
CA ALA A 220 15.91 -25.22 -5.89
C ALA A 220 15.89 -24.45 -7.22
N GLU A 221 14.98 -23.48 -7.34
CA GLU A 221 14.87 -22.62 -8.53
C GLU A 221 14.62 -21.17 -8.10
N ARG A 222 15.18 -20.21 -8.86
CA ARG A 222 15.13 -18.77 -8.64
C ARG A 222 14.87 -18.07 -9.96
N ASP A 223 13.62 -17.79 -10.28
CA ASP A 223 13.27 -17.19 -11.57
C ASP A 223 12.50 -15.86 -11.40
N GLN A 224 11.69 -15.74 -10.37
CA GLN A 224 10.87 -14.57 -10.12
C GLN A 224 11.45 -13.73 -8.97
N TYR A 225 12.24 -12.73 -9.31
CA TYR A 225 12.84 -11.81 -8.35
C TYR A 225 11.78 -10.84 -7.83
N SER A 226 11.52 -10.88 -6.54
CA SER A 226 10.42 -10.12 -5.92
C SER A 226 10.57 -8.62 -6.02
N ALA A 227 11.81 -8.10 -6.00
CA ALA A 227 12.01 -6.65 -6.07
C ALA A 227 11.58 -6.09 -7.43
N ASP A 228 11.85 -6.82 -8.54
CA ASP A 228 11.40 -6.44 -9.88
C ASP A 228 9.87 -6.50 -9.96
N LEU A 229 9.26 -7.59 -9.49
CA LEU A 229 7.81 -7.76 -9.51
C LEU A 229 7.10 -6.66 -8.71
N ILE A 230 7.63 -6.30 -7.53
CA ILE A 230 7.07 -5.22 -6.71
C ILE A 230 7.24 -3.88 -7.41
N HIS A 231 8.39 -3.62 -8.02
CA HIS A 231 8.67 -2.38 -8.74
C HIS A 231 7.78 -2.23 -9.96
N GLU A 232 7.63 -3.28 -10.76
CA GLU A 232 6.72 -3.30 -11.92
C GLU A 232 5.29 -2.96 -11.50
N LYS A 233 4.77 -3.58 -10.44
CA LYS A 233 3.42 -3.29 -9.92
C LYS A 233 3.27 -1.87 -9.38
N ALA A 234 4.33 -1.31 -8.80
CA ALA A 234 4.36 0.09 -8.37
C ALA A 234 4.27 1.05 -9.57
N LEU A 235 5.02 0.77 -10.65
CA LEU A 235 4.99 1.57 -11.87
C LEU A 235 3.64 1.45 -12.60
N GLU A 236 3.11 0.22 -12.77
CA GLU A 236 1.77 0.00 -13.34
C GLU A 236 0.70 0.82 -12.59
N TRP A 237 0.80 0.86 -11.27
CA TRP A 237 -0.13 1.63 -10.46
C TRP A 237 0.04 3.14 -10.68
N LEU A 238 1.25 3.65 -10.77
CA LEU A 238 1.51 5.07 -11.06
C LEU A 238 0.98 5.46 -12.45
N ASP A 239 1.24 4.65 -13.46
CA ASP A 239 0.79 4.90 -14.83
C ASP A 239 -0.74 4.92 -14.96
N ALA A 240 -1.44 4.20 -14.08
CA ALA A 240 -2.90 4.19 -14.02
C ALA A 240 -3.50 5.40 -13.30
N ARG A 241 -2.70 6.33 -12.76
CA ARG A 241 -3.23 7.52 -12.07
C ARG A 241 -3.79 8.51 -13.07
N LYS A 242 -4.91 9.13 -12.70
CA LYS A 242 -5.59 10.11 -13.56
C LYS A 242 -5.22 11.52 -13.13
N GLU A 243 -5.16 12.40 -14.11
CA GLU A 243 -4.99 13.82 -13.84
C GLU A 243 -6.16 14.36 -12.98
N GLY A 244 -5.84 15.13 -11.95
CA GLY A 244 -6.81 15.70 -11.03
C GLY A 244 -7.32 14.76 -9.93
N GLU A 245 -6.84 13.52 -9.88
CA GLU A 245 -7.10 12.60 -8.76
C GLU A 245 -5.85 12.52 -7.87
N PRO A 246 -5.84 13.11 -6.66
CA PRO A 246 -4.70 13.06 -5.79
C PRO A 246 -4.43 11.64 -5.32
N PHE A 247 -3.15 11.29 -5.19
CA PHE A 247 -2.74 9.96 -4.70
C PHE A 247 -1.62 10.04 -3.69
N ILE A 248 -1.54 8.99 -2.86
CA ILE A 248 -0.36 8.65 -2.07
C ILE A 248 0.15 7.26 -2.45
N GLY A 249 1.39 7.19 -2.94
CA GLY A 249 2.13 5.96 -3.16
C GLY A 249 3.16 5.77 -2.05
N ILE A 250 3.12 4.64 -1.35
CA ILE A 250 4.06 4.27 -0.29
C ILE A 250 4.87 3.08 -0.78
N PHE A 251 6.10 3.33 -1.23
CA PHE A 251 6.99 2.33 -1.79
C PHE A 251 8.03 1.94 -0.74
N THR A 252 7.86 0.77 -0.17
CA THR A 252 8.69 0.26 0.93
C THR A 252 9.55 -0.90 0.45
N TYR A 253 10.53 -0.55 -0.37
CA TYR A 253 11.45 -1.52 -0.97
C TYR A 253 12.24 -2.29 0.09
N THR A 254 12.60 -3.53 -0.24
CA THR A 254 13.44 -4.39 0.61
C THR A 254 14.92 -4.08 0.44
N LEU A 255 15.31 -3.45 -0.66
CA LEU A 255 16.69 -3.08 -0.97
C LEU A 255 17.11 -1.81 -0.22
N PRO A 256 18.43 -1.71 0.16
CA PRO A 256 19.52 -2.67 -0.06
C PRO A 256 19.72 -3.70 1.04
N HIS A 257 18.74 -3.96 1.92
CA HIS A 257 18.84 -4.95 2.99
C HIS A 257 19.29 -6.33 2.45
N ALA A 258 20.16 -7.03 3.18
CA ALA A 258 20.71 -8.33 2.80
C ALA A 258 19.75 -9.48 3.16
#